data_5505865e9ded620fd8dea857a179ddde
#
_entry.id   5505865e9ded620fd8dea857a179ddde
#
_cell.length_a   1.000
_cell.length_b   1.000
_cell.length_c   1.000
_cell.angle_alpha   90.00
_cell.angle_beta   90.00
_cell.angle_gamma   90.00
#
_symmetry.space_group_name_H-M   'P 1'
#
loop_
_entity.id
_entity.type
_entity.pdbx_description
1 polymer ?
#
loop_
_entity_poly.entity_id
_entity_poly.type
_entity_poly.pdbx_seq_one_letter_code
_entity_poly.pdbx_strand_id
1 'polypeptide(L)'
;MKIISLIFINFILIFFSVSSVKSSIENKIIVKVGNEIVTLVELENKINTSLILSNQNITQESINKVKNQSLRKLIDHKLKKSELKNYNFEINQQAITEHLSRISRKLNIDPIELKKFFKINNLDYDQYLEEVKIEFLWQRLIVAVYSTKIKVNESQIQQEVINLIENKKKIEEFKVAEIEVNYNNDSMPNLIKEIKESISNIGFSDTAVKYSNSTSALNGGEIGWIKLQSMSNNISNEIKSLKIGDVSEPIINANNLIFLKVMDKRFVKINNELSSKKIKEDLINAKKSELLNLYSVSHLSKKRNNTLIEVQ
;
A
#
# COMPACT_ATOMS: atom_id res chain seq x y z
N MET A 1 -39.13 84.98 11.05
CA MET A 1 -37.70 84.68 11.25
C MET A 1 -37.63 83.25 11.77
N LYS A 2 -37.24 82.31 10.95
CA LYS A 2 -37.12 80.88 11.27
C LYS A 2 -35.66 80.51 11.36
N ILE A 3 -35.24 80.05 12.55
CA ILE A 3 -33.88 79.56 12.82
C ILE A 3 -33.87 78.09 12.37
N ILE A 4 -33.03 77.76 11.39
CA ILE A 4 -32.79 76.42 10.91
C ILE A 4 -31.61 75.87 11.71
N SER A 5 -31.90 74.87 12.56
CA SER A 5 -30.86 74.11 13.29
C SER A 5 -30.31 73.02 12.41
N LEU A 6 -29.01 73.07 12.12
CA LEU A 6 -28.25 72.10 11.38
C LEU A 6 -27.79 70.98 12.34
N ILE A 7 -28.41 69.83 12.22
CA ILE A 7 -27.92 68.63 12.96
C ILE A 7 -26.84 67.96 12.13
N PHE A 8 -25.61 67.99 12.63
CA PHE A 8 -24.45 67.29 12.06
C PHE A 8 -24.55 65.83 12.53
N ILE A 9 -24.92 64.94 11.64
CA ILE A 9 -24.86 63.50 11.88
C ILE A 9 -23.43 63.05 11.60
N ASN A 10 -22.67 62.77 12.68
CA ASN A 10 -21.38 62.13 12.59
C ASN A 10 -21.57 60.63 12.28
N PHE A 11 -21.37 60.25 11.02
CA PHE A 11 -21.39 58.87 10.62
C PHE A 11 -19.99 58.28 10.89
N ILE A 12 -19.80 57.66 12.04
CA ILE A 12 -18.58 56.91 12.36
C ILE A 12 -18.59 55.63 11.54
N LEU A 13 -17.80 55.64 10.45
CA LEU A 13 -17.48 54.46 9.68
C LEU A 13 -16.53 53.58 10.51
N ILE A 14 -17.09 52.62 11.26
CA ILE A 14 -16.31 51.54 11.89
C ILE A 14 -15.83 50.60 10.75
N PHE A 15 -14.61 50.84 10.31
CA PHE A 15 -13.90 49.87 9.50
C PHE A 15 -13.66 48.59 10.34
N PHE A 16 -14.56 47.64 10.22
CA PHE A 16 -14.27 46.26 10.62
C PHE A 16 -13.18 45.74 9.68
N SER A 17 -11.93 45.90 10.06
CA SER A 17 -10.82 45.16 9.50
C SER A 17 -11.02 43.70 9.88
N VAL A 18 -11.66 42.93 8.97
CA VAL A 18 -11.65 41.49 9.02
C VAL A 18 -10.22 41.06 8.80
N SER A 19 -9.47 40.98 9.90
CA SER A 19 -8.18 40.31 9.90
C SER A 19 -8.48 38.85 9.51
N SER A 20 -8.22 38.49 8.25
CA SER A 20 -8.16 37.08 7.84
C SER A 20 -7.08 36.44 8.71
N VAL A 21 -7.47 35.82 9.79
CA VAL A 21 -6.60 34.91 10.53
C VAL A 21 -6.29 33.80 9.53
N LYS A 22 -5.19 33.95 8.80
CA LYS A 22 -4.55 32.80 8.17
C LYS A 22 -4.18 31.90 9.35
N SER A 23 -5.03 30.91 9.64
CA SER A 23 -4.64 29.77 10.44
C SER A 23 -3.40 29.17 9.75
N SER A 24 -2.23 29.59 10.20
CA SER A 24 -1.02 28.85 9.87
C SER A 24 -1.24 27.49 10.50
N ILE A 25 -1.50 26.47 9.69
CA ILE A 25 -1.44 25.09 10.17
C ILE A 25 -0.01 24.96 10.71
N GLU A 26 0.08 25.03 12.04
CA GLU A 26 1.36 24.85 12.72
C GLU A 26 1.79 23.43 12.41
N ASN A 27 2.87 23.26 11.67
CA ASN A 27 3.34 21.97 11.17
C ASN A 27 3.89 21.14 12.34
N LYS A 28 2.97 20.71 13.22
CA LYS A 28 3.27 20.01 14.46
C LYS A 28 3.93 18.67 14.16
N ILE A 29 5.05 18.41 14.83
CA ILE A 29 5.66 17.08 14.84
C ILE A 29 4.76 16.19 15.69
N ILE A 30 4.36 15.03 15.16
CA ILE A 30 3.50 14.06 15.84
C ILE A 30 4.25 12.78 16.19
N VAL A 31 5.30 12.42 15.41
CA VAL A 31 6.17 11.29 15.73
C VAL A 31 7.61 11.63 15.34
N LYS A 32 8.56 11.26 16.18
CA LYS A 32 9.98 11.19 15.83
C LYS A 32 10.35 9.75 15.57
N VAL A 33 11.07 9.50 14.48
CA VAL A 33 11.52 8.17 14.04
C VAL A 33 13.03 8.24 13.83
N GLY A 34 13.79 8.02 14.90
CA GLY A 34 15.22 8.31 14.92
C GLY A 34 15.48 9.78 14.57
N ASN A 35 16.21 10.04 13.47
CA ASN A 35 16.51 11.38 12.97
C ASN A 35 15.46 11.92 11.97
N GLU A 36 14.44 11.17 11.68
CA GLU A 36 13.33 11.58 10.80
C GLU A 36 12.13 12.01 11.66
N ILE A 37 11.26 12.81 11.08
CA ILE A 37 10.03 13.25 11.74
C ILE A 37 8.81 12.93 10.86
N VAL A 38 7.69 12.72 11.52
CA VAL A 38 6.36 12.73 10.89
C VAL A 38 5.61 13.91 11.42
N THR A 39 5.07 14.73 10.53
CA THR A 39 4.31 15.92 10.89
C THR A 39 2.81 15.68 10.73
N LEU A 40 2.02 16.55 11.37
CA LEU A 40 0.55 16.53 11.22
C LEU A 40 0.13 16.71 9.75
N VAL A 41 0.80 17.65 9.05
CA VAL A 41 0.52 17.92 7.62
C VAL A 41 0.79 16.71 6.75
N GLU A 42 1.92 16.01 6.97
CA GLU A 42 2.20 14.75 6.25
C GLU A 42 1.13 13.69 6.51
N LEU A 43 0.66 13.58 7.76
CA LEU A 43 -0.39 12.61 8.10
C LEU A 43 -1.72 12.97 7.45
N GLU A 44 -2.13 14.23 7.49
CA GLU A 44 -3.35 14.69 6.84
C GLU A 44 -3.30 14.46 5.33
N ASN A 45 -2.18 14.82 4.70
CA ASN A 45 -2.00 14.55 3.26
C ASN A 45 -2.05 13.05 2.97
N LYS A 46 -1.41 12.21 3.78
CA LYS A 46 -1.45 10.74 3.60
C LYS A 46 -2.85 10.17 3.72
N ILE A 47 -3.63 10.63 4.70
CA ILE A 47 -5.03 10.25 4.89
C ILE A 47 -5.85 10.65 3.66
N ASN A 48 -5.79 11.93 3.28
CA ASN A 48 -6.58 12.46 2.15
C ASN A 48 -6.20 11.76 0.84
N THR A 49 -4.90 11.57 0.58
CA THR A 49 -4.43 10.84 -0.59
C THR A 49 -4.97 9.40 -0.59
N SER A 50 -4.93 8.71 0.55
CA SER A 50 -5.44 7.34 0.64
C SER A 50 -6.95 7.27 0.36
N LEU A 51 -7.74 8.20 0.90
CA LEU A 51 -9.19 8.26 0.69
C LEU A 51 -9.54 8.59 -0.77
N ILE A 52 -8.91 9.61 -1.33
CA ILE A 52 -9.20 10.05 -2.71
C ILE A 52 -8.78 8.99 -3.73
N LEU A 53 -7.60 8.40 -3.60
CA LEU A 53 -7.14 7.34 -4.51
C LEU A 53 -7.96 6.05 -4.40
N SER A 54 -8.69 5.86 -3.28
CA SER A 54 -9.66 4.78 -3.10
C SER A 54 -11.10 5.17 -3.42
N ASN A 55 -11.29 6.33 -4.04
CA ASN A 55 -12.61 6.88 -4.41
C ASN A 55 -13.58 7.00 -3.22
N GLN A 56 -13.06 7.41 -2.04
CA GLN A 56 -13.83 7.60 -0.82
C GLN A 56 -13.99 9.06 -0.48
N ASN A 57 -15.15 9.41 0.07
CA ASN A 57 -15.40 10.75 0.58
C ASN A 57 -14.56 11.02 1.84
N ILE A 58 -14.04 12.24 1.94
CA ILE A 58 -13.36 12.71 3.13
C ILE A 58 -14.41 13.11 4.16
N THR A 59 -14.67 12.22 5.10
CA THR A 59 -15.56 12.46 6.25
C THR A 59 -14.78 12.19 7.54
N GLN A 60 -15.26 12.69 8.68
CA GLN A 60 -14.62 12.41 9.96
C GLN A 60 -14.54 10.91 10.27
N GLU A 61 -15.55 10.16 9.87
CA GLU A 61 -15.59 8.71 10.03
C GLU A 61 -14.53 8.03 9.16
N SER A 62 -14.43 8.37 7.86
CA SER A 62 -13.43 7.81 6.95
C SER A 62 -12.00 8.17 7.38
N ILE A 63 -11.78 9.41 7.85
CA ILE A 63 -10.50 9.85 8.42
C ILE A 63 -10.13 8.98 9.63
N ASN A 64 -11.03 8.80 10.58
CA ASN A 64 -10.78 8.01 11.78
C ASN A 64 -10.43 6.56 11.45
N LYS A 65 -11.09 5.98 10.45
CA LYS A 65 -10.83 4.60 9.98
C LYS A 65 -9.43 4.40 9.42
N VAL A 66 -8.85 5.42 8.73
CA VAL A 66 -7.54 5.26 8.07
C VAL A 66 -6.38 5.88 8.85
N LYS A 67 -6.64 6.72 9.83
CA LYS A 67 -5.63 7.52 10.54
C LYS A 67 -4.47 6.69 11.08
N ASN A 68 -4.78 5.63 11.84
CA ASN A 68 -3.75 4.79 12.45
C ASN A 68 -2.91 4.06 11.41
N GLN A 69 -3.54 3.57 10.35
CA GLN A 69 -2.83 2.90 9.26
C GLN A 69 -1.96 3.88 8.46
N SER A 70 -2.47 5.07 8.17
CA SER A 70 -1.70 6.12 7.51
C SER A 70 -0.48 6.53 8.32
N LEU A 71 -0.63 6.66 9.65
CA LEU A 71 0.48 6.96 10.54
C LEU A 71 1.55 5.85 10.52
N ARG A 72 1.13 4.58 10.59
CA ARG A 72 2.07 3.44 10.48
C ARG A 72 2.83 3.45 9.16
N LYS A 73 2.13 3.67 8.03
CA LYS A 73 2.76 3.77 6.70
C LYS A 73 3.80 4.90 6.63
N LEU A 74 3.53 6.05 7.25
CA LEU A 74 4.50 7.14 7.32
C LEU A 74 5.71 6.79 8.19
N ILE A 75 5.50 6.14 9.32
CA ILE A 75 6.60 5.64 10.17
C ILE A 75 7.46 4.64 9.37
N ASP A 76 6.84 3.67 8.68
CA ASP A 76 7.55 2.71 7.84
C ASP A 76 8.32 3.39 6.71
N HIS A 77 7.71 4.39 6.08
CA HIS A 77 8.37 5.22 5.07
C HIS A 77 9.62 5.91 5.63
N LYS A 78 9.56 6.54 6.82
CA LYS A 78 10.72 7.17 7.47
C LYS A 78 11.80 6.17 7.84
N LEU A 79 11.43 4.97 8.32
CA LEU A 79 12.37 3.87 8.59
C LEU A 79 13.08 3.41 7.32
N LYS A 80 12.32 3.17 6.24
CA LYS A 80 12.86 2.81 4.92
C LYS A 80 13.79 3.89 4.38
N LYS A 81 13.36 5.15 4.43
CA LYS A 81 14.15 6.31 4.01
C LYS A 81 15.47 6.40 4.79
N SER A 82 15.42 6.28 6.11
CA SER A 82 16.62 6.27 6.96
C SER A 82 17.58 5.13 6.65
N GLU A 83 17.06 3.94 6.38
CA GLU A 83 17.91 2.79 6.01
C GLU A 83 18.57 3.00 4.65
N LEU A 84 17.81 3.49 3.67
CA LEU A 84 18.27 3.72 2.30
C LEU A 84 19.40 4.77 2.20
N LYS A 85 19.55 5.67 3.18
CA LYS A 85 20.66 6.65 3.23
C LYS A 85 22.05 5.99 3.24
N ASN A 86 22.13 4.74 3.68
CA ASN A 86 23.38 3.98 3.72
C ASN A 86 23.74 3.34 2.37
N TYR A 87 22.89 3.51 1.36
CA TYR A 87 23.02 2.86 0.05
C TYR A 87 22.91 3.89 -1.07
N ASN A 88 23.71 3.70 -2.11
CA ASN A 88 23.68 4.57 -3.28
C ASN A 88 22.95 3.86 -4.44
N PHE A 89 21.62 3.79 -4.37
CA PHE A 89 20.82 3.20 -5.44
C PHE A 89 20.30 4.26 -6.39
N GLU A 90 20.42 3.99 -7.68
CA GLU A 90 19.76 4.80 -8.71
C GLU A 90 18.28 4.41 -8.80
N ILE A 91 17.45 5.40 -9.05
CA ILE A 91 16.01 5.22 -9.22
C ILE A 91 15.73 4.76 -10.65
N ASN A 92 14.98 3.67 -10.81
CA ASN A 92 14.43 3.27 -12.10
C ASN A 92 13.25 4.19 -12.45
N GLN A 93 13.54 5.24 -13.23
CA GLN A 93 12.55 6.24 -13.63
C GLN A 93 11.40 5.64 -14.46
N GLN A 94 11.71 4.63 -15.30
CA GLN A 94 10.70 3.96 -16.10
C GLN A 94 9.67 3.23 -15.22
N ALA A 95 10.14 2.48 -14.21
CA ALA A 95 9.26 1.77 -13.29
C ALA A 95 8.33 2.73 -12.51
N ILE A 96 8.84 3.90 -12.12
CA ILE A 96 8.02 4.95 -11.49
C ILE A 96 6.97 5.46 -12.45
N THR A 97 7.35 5.79 -13.68
CA THR A 97 6.43 6.27 -14.72
C THR A 97 5.33 5.25 -15.01
N GLU A 98 5.68 3.98 -15.12
CA GLU A 98 4.70 2.90 -15.30
C GLU A 98 3.75 2.79 -14.10
N HIS A 99 4.28 2.93 -12.87
CA HIS A 99 3.45 2.93 -11.66
C HIS A 99 2.45 4.10 -11.68
N LEU A 100 2.91 5.33 -11.92
CA LEU A 100 2.06 6.51 -11.99
C LEU A 100 1.00 6.39 -13.09
N SER A 101 1.37 5.80 -14.24
CA SER A 101 0.42 5.52 -15.33
C SER A 101 -0.66 4.50 -14.93
N ARG A 102 -0.34 3.52 -14.07
CA ARG A 102 -1.36 2.62 -13.52
C ARG A 102 -2.35 3.33 -12.60
N ILE A 103 -1.84 4.24 -11.76
CA ILE A 103 -2.70 5.06 -10.89
C ILE A 103 -3.62 5.94 -11.72
N SER A 104 -3.09 6.63 -12.74
CA SER A 104 -3.88 7.48 -13.62
C SER A 104 -5.01 6.69 -14.33
N ARG A 105 -4.70 5.49 -14.82
CA ARG A 105 -5.71 4.60 -15.42
C ARG A 105 -6.80 4.21 -14.42
N LYS A 106 -6.43 3.92 -13.16
CA LYS A 106 -7.41 3.63 -12.09
C LYS A 106 -8.35 4.81 -11.83
N LEU A 107 -7.82 6.02 -11.94
CA LEU A 107 -8.57 7.26 -11.75
C LEU A 107 -9.32 7.73 -13.02
N ASN A 108 -9.18 7.00 -14.15
CA ASN A 108 -9.71 7.37 -15.46
C ASN A 108 -9.24 8.76 -15.93
N ILE A 109 -7.98 9.10 -15.68
CA ILE A 109 -7.34 10.34 -16.12
C ILE A 109 -6.09 10.06 -16.96
N ASP A 110 -5.69 11.04 -17.77
CA ASP A 110 -4.42 10.97 -18.48
C ASP A 110 -3.23 11.03 -17.48
N PRO A 111 -2.17 10.22 -17.67
CA PRO A 111 -0.98 10.27 -16.83
C PRO A 111 -0.36 11.68 -16.67
N ILE A 112 -0.46 12.51 -17.70
CA ILE A 112 0.03 13.90 -17.68
C ILE A 112 -0.79 14.77 -16.71
N GLU A 113 -2.08 14.47 -16.54
CA GLU A 113 -3.00 15.19 -15.65
C GLU A 113 -2.88 14.78 -14.17
N LEU A 114 -2.11 13.72 -13.84
CA LEU A 114 -2.03 13.21 -12.47
C LEU A 114 -1.58 14.29 -11.47
N LYS A 115 -0.55 15.05 -11.79
CA LYS A 115 -0.08 16.15 -10.92
C LYS A 115 -1.13 17.23 -10.73
N LYS A 116 -1.88 17.56 -11.78
CA LYS A 116 -2.99 18.50 -11.71
C LYS A 116 -4.16 17.96 -10.89
N PHE A 117 -4.45 16.67 -11.01
CA PHE A 117 -5.44 15.98 -10.18
C PHE A 117 -5.11 16.13 -8.69
N PHE A 118 -3.87 15.87 -8.29
CA PHE A 118 -3.42 16.08 -6.91
C PHE A 118 -3.64 17.51 -6.45
N LYS A 119 -3.23 18.49 -7.26
CA LYS A 119 -3.40 19.92 -6.96
C LYS A 119 -4.87 20.32 -6.77
N ILE A 120 -5.77 19.85 -7.65
CA ILE A 120 -7.21 20.17 -7.59
C ILE A 120 -7.83 19.59 -6.30
N ASN A 121 -7.36 18.43 -5.87
CA ASN A 121 -7.84 17.76 -4.66
C ASN A 121 -7.07 18.19 -3.38
N ASN A 122 -6.24 19.24 -3.44
CA ASN A 122 -5.40 19.72 -2.34
C ASN A 122 -4.50 18.62 -1.74
N LEU A 123 -3.96 17.75 -2.58
CA LEU A 123 -3.03 16.70 -2.21
C LEU A 123 -1.60 17.09 -2.55
N ASP A 124 -0.65 16.66 -1.73
CA ASP A 124 0.78 16.83 -1.99
C ASP A 124 1.29 15.70 -2.90
N TYR A 125 1.47 16.05 -4.19
CA TYR A 125 2.01 15.12 -5.18
C TYR A 125 3.47 14.75 -4.90
N ASP A 126 4.26 15.69 -4.38
CA ASP A 126 5.69 15.45 -4.17
C ASP A 126 5.91 14.51 -2.99
N GLN A 127 5.10 14.62 -1.91
CA GLN A 127 5.09 13.63 -0.84
C GLN A 127 4.72 12.24 -1.37
N TYR A 128 3.66 12.15 -2.17
CA TYR A 128 3.24 10.87 -2.77
C TYR A 128 4.33 10.27 -3.66
N LEU A 129 4.95 11.08 -4.51
CA LEU A 129 6.04 10.64 -5.39
C LEU A 129 7.27 10.19 -4.61
N GLU A 130 7.61 10.86 -3.51
CA GLU A 130 8.70 10.43 -2.62
C GLU A 130 8.39 9.07 -1.99
N GLU A 131 7.18 8.86 -1.50
CA GLU A 131 6.77 7.56 -0.96
C GLU A 131 6.91 6.44 -1.99
N VAL A 132 6.48 6.67 -3.22
CA VAL A 132 6.64 5.73 -4.34
C VAL A 132 8.12 5.44 -4.61
N LYS A 133 8.96 6.47 -4.70
CA LYS A 133 10.40 6.31 -4.92
C LYS A 133 11.07 5.48 -3.82
N ILE A 134 10.76 5.78 -2.57
CA ILE A 134 11.33 5.05 -1.42
C ILE A 134 10.90 3.57 -1.46
N GLU A 135 9.67 3.26 -1.86
CA GLU A 135 9.21 1.89 -1.98
C GLU A 135 9.97 1.11 -3.07
N PHE A 136 10.20 1.70 -4.24
CA PHE A 136 11.02 1.09 -5.29
C PHE A 136 12.48 0.89 -4.87
N LEU A 137 13.06 1.87 -4.21
CA LEU A 137 14.43 1.76 -3.68
C LEU A 137 14.53 0.70 -2.58
N TRP A 138 13.51 0.60 -1.73
CA TRP A 138 13.43 -0.42 -0.70
C TRP A 138 13.41 -1.83 -1.30
N GLN A 139 12.59 -2.07 -2.31
CA GLN A 139 12.59 -3.37 -3.01
C GLN A 139 13.95 -3.67 -3.61
N ARG A 140 14.61 -2.67 -4.20
CA ARG A 140 15.97 -2.84 -4.73
C ARG A 140 16.98 -3.19 -3.63
N LEU A 141 16.88 -2.55 -2.46
CA LEU A 141 17.70 -2.88 -1.28
C LEU A 141 17.50 -4.34 -0.88
N ILE A 142 16.25 -4.77 -0.73
CA ILE A 142 15.94 -6.14 -0.32
C ILE A 142 16.52 -7.16 -1.30
N VAL A 143 16.39 -6.92 -2.59
CA VAL A 143 17.00 -7.77 -3.61
C VAL A 143 18.53 -7.76 -3.48
N ALA A 144 19.16 -6.60 -3.36
CA ALA A 144 20.62 -6.48 -3.27
C ALA A 144 21.19 -7.20 -2.05
N VAL A 145 20.51 -7.09 -0.89
CA VAL A 145 21.02 -7.67 0.38
C VAL A 145 20.71 -9.15 0.52
N TYR A 146 19.57 -9.61 -0.04
CA TYR A 146 19.06 -10.94 0.26
C TYR A 146 19.03 -11.90 -0.92
N SER A 147 19.20 -11.46 -2.17
CA SER A 147 19.16 -12.35 -3.34
C SER A 147 20.12 -13.52 -3.25
N THR A 148 21.34 -13.30 -2.73
CA THR A 148 22.36 -14.35 -2.53
C THR A 148 22.02 -15.31 -1.39
N LYS A 149 21.14 -14.90 -0.45
CA LYS A 149 20.70 -15.73 0.68
C LYS A 149 19.50 -16.60 0.33
N ILE A 150 18.85 -16.30 -0.80
CA ILE A 150 17.71 -17.06 -1.27
C ILE A 150 18.22 -18.37 -1.88
N LYS A 151 17.92 -19.46 -1.19
CA LYS A 151 18.16 -20.81 -1.68
C LYS A 151 16.80 -21.44 -1.99
N VAL A 152 16.52 -21.61 -3.27
CA VAL A 152 15.36 -22.40 -3.72
C VAL A 152 15.84 -23.84 -3.85
N ASN A 153 15.10 -24.77 -3.26
CA ASN A 153 15.40 -26.19 -3.41
C ASN A 153 14.96 -26.65 -4.81
N GLU A 154 15.90 -26.66 -5.75
CA GLU A 154 15.62 -27.04 -7.13
C GLU A 154 15.12 -28.48 -7.26
N SER A 155 15.55 -29.39 -6.39
CA SER A 155 15.07 -30.78 -6.40
C SER A 155 13.59 -30.85 -6.06
N GLN A 156 13.13 -30.07 -5.07
CA GLN A 156 11.71 -29.94 -4.74
C GLN A 156 10.92 -29.39 -5.91
N ILE A 157 11.40 -28.30 -6.51
CA ILE A 157 10.75 -27.70 -7.70
C ILE A 157 10.71 -28.71 -8.85
N GLN A 158 11.79 -29.46 -9.11
CA GLN A 158 11.81 -30.46 -10.16
C GLN A 158 10.81 -31.57 -9.90
N GLN A 159 10.72 -32.07 -8.66
CA GLN A 159 9.77 -33.09 -8.27
C GLN A 159 8.32 -32.59 -8.44
N GLU A 160 8.07 -31.33 -8.09
CA GLU A 160 6.77 -30.70 -8.26
C GLU A 160 6.37 -30.57 -9.73
N VAL A 161 7.31 -30.16 -10.60
CA VAL A 161 7.09 -30.14 -12.06
C VAL A 161 6.78 -31.55 -12.59
N ILE A 162 7.54 -32.58 -12.18
CA ILE A 162 7.32 -33.98 -12.60
C ILE A 162 5.93 -34.43 -12.15
N ASN A 163 5.57 -34.21 -10.89
CA ASN A 163 4.26 -34.56 -10.35
C ASN A 163 3.10 -33.89 -11.11
N LEU A 164 3.30 -32.63 -11.53
CA LEU A 164 2.30 -31.90 -12.33
C LEU A 164 2.15 -32.51 -13.74
N ILE A 165 3.25 -32.93 -14.33
CA ILE A 165 3.28 -33.51 -15.68
C ILE A 165 2.74 -34.96 -15.67
N GLU A 166 3.26 -35.81 -14.81
CA GLU A 166 2.92 -37.24 -14.74
C GLU A 166 1.48 -37.50 -14.32
N ASN A 167 0.97 -36.72 -13.38
CA ASN A 167 -0.42 -36.86 -12.94
C ASN A 167 -1.43 -36.29 -13.93
N LYS A 168 -1.01 -35.79 -15.10
CA LYS A 168 -1.87 -35.13 -16.11
C LYS A 168 -2.83 -34.11 -15.45
N LYS A 169 -2.42 -33.53 -14.32
CA LYS A 169 -3.24 -32.56 -13.61
C LYS A 169 -3.23 -31.27 -14.42
N LYS A 170 -4.40 -30.74 -14.66
CA LYS A 170 -4.55 -29.36 -15.10
C LYS A 170 -3.96 -28.49 -14.01
N ILE A 171 -3.00 -27.63 -14.34
CA ILE A 171 -2.55 -26.62 -13.39
C ILE A 171 -3.70 -25.65 -13.21
N GLU A 172 -4.16 -25.53 -11.98
CA GLU A 172 -5.09 -24.48 -11.60
C GLU A 172 -4.30 -23.21 -11.37
N GLU A 173 -4.63 -22.19 -12.15
CA GLU A 173 -4.18 -20.81 -11.91
C GLU A 173 -5.35 -20.01 -11.37
N PHE A 174 -5.08 -19.25 -10.33
CA PHE A 174 -6.03 -18.35 -9.72
C PHE A 174 -5.58 -16.92 -9.96
N LYS A 175 -6.50 -16.08 -10.38
CA LYS A 175 -6.30 -14.64 -10.38
C LYS A 175 -6.65 -14.14 -8.99
N VAL A 176 -5.66 -13.62 -8.29
CA VAL A 176 -5.78 -13.29 -6.87
C VAL A 176 -5.47 -11.83 -6.62
N ALA A 177 -6.18 -11.25 -5.69
CA ALA A 177 -5.84 -9.97 -5.07
C ALA A 177 -5.57 -10.19 -3.57
N GLU A 178 -4.73 -9.34 -2.98
CA GLU A 178 -4.34 -9.41 -1.58
C GLU A 178 -4.53 -8.08 -0.84
N ILE A 179 -4.80 -8.17 0.44
CA ILE A 179 -4.67 -7.07 1.41
C ILE A 179 -3.70 -7.54 2.47
N GLU A 180 -2.54 -6.92 2.54
CA GLU A 180 -1.53 -7.23 3.54
C GLU A 180 -1.40 -6.06 4.50
N VAL A 181 -1.55 -6.31 5.80
CA VAL A 181 -1.48 -5.28 6.84
C VAL A 181 -0.60 -5.73 8.00
N ASN A 182 0.22 -4.82 8.48
CA ASN A 182 0.99 -5.07 9.70
C ASN A 182 0.08 -4.91 10.93
N TYR A 183 0.27 -5.74 11.95
CA TYR A 183 -0.49 -5.67 13.18
C TYR A 183 0.43 -5.72 14.41
N ASN A 184 -0.10 -5.24 15.53
CA ASN A 184 0.41 -5.54 16.86
C ASN A 184 -0.59 -6.45 17.56
N ASN A 185 -0.14 -7.38 18.39
CA ASN A 185 -0.97 -8.38 19.03
C ASN A 185 -2.23 -7.82 19.71
N ASP A 186 -2.10 -6.66 20.39
CA ASP A 186 -3.21 -6.04 21.11
C ASP A 186 -4.28 -5.42 20.19
N SER A 187 -3.93 -5.07 18.96
CA SER A 187 -4.83 -4.42 18.00
C SER A 187 -5.38 -5.34 16.92
N MET A 188 -4.90 -6.58 16.85
CA MET A 188 -5.23 -7.53 15.79
C MET A 188 -6.74 -7.80 15.63
N PRO A 189 -7.51 -8.11 16.69
CA PRO A 189 -8.94 -8.41 16.53
C PRO A 189 -9.73 -7.22 15.98
N ASN A 190 -9.42 -6.00 16.43
CA ASN A 190 -10.08 -4.78 15.96
C ASN A 190 -9.70 -4.49 14.51
N LEU A 191 -8.45 -4.72 14.12
CA LEU A 191 -7.98 -4.53 12.74
C LEU A 191 -8.64 -5.53 11.79
N ILE A 192 -8.79 -6.79 12.18
CA ILE A 192 -9.51 -7.80 11.39
C ILE A 192 -10.96 -7.36 11.15
N LYS A 193 -11.65 -6.93 12.20
CA LYS A 193 -13.02 -6.44 12.11
C LYS A 193 -13.13 -5.23 11.17
N GLU A 194 -12.25 -4.26 11.35
CA GLU A 194 -12.20 -3.04 10.53
C GLU A 194 -11.99 -3.34 9.04
N ILE A 195 -11.09 -4.28 8.71
CA ILE A 195 -10.84 -4.67 7.33
C ILE A 195 -12.04 -5.42 6.75
N LYS A 196 -12.63 -6.36 7.49
CA LYS A 196 -13.83 -7.08 7.03
C LYS A 196 -15.01 -6.13 6.79
N GLU A 197 -15.24 -5.17 7.67
CA GLU A 197 -16.26 -4.14 7.49
C GLU A 197 -15.96 -3.26 6.28
N SER A 198 -14.71 -2.87 6.09
CA SER A 198 -14.30 -2.09 4.93
C SER A 198 -14.50 -2.87 3.63
N ILE A 199 -14.12 -4.14 3.57
CA ILE A 199 -14.36 -5.01 2.40
C ILE A 199 -15.85 -5.08 2.08
N SER A 200 -16.69 -5.19 3.10
CA SER A 200 -18.15 -5.25 2.94
C SER A 200 -18.75 -3.93 2.43
N ASN A 201 -18.24 -2.78 2.90
CA ASN A 201 -18.81 -1.47 2.62
C ASN A 201 -18.33 -0.86 1.30
N ILE A 202 -17.05 -1.02 0.95
CA ILE A 202 -16.42 -0.36 -0.20
C ILE A 202 -15.78 -1.33 -1.17
N GLY A 203 -15.81 -2.62 -0.88
CA GLY A 203 -15.23 -3.66 -1.69
C GLY A 203 -13.75 -3.92 -1.41
N PHE A 204 -13.26 -5.05 -1.92
CA PHE A 204 -11.91 -5.52 -1.67
C PHE A 204 -10.83 -4.60 -2.26
N SER A 205 -11.01 -4.15 -3.51
CA SER A 205 -10.04 -3.32 -4.21
C SER A 205 -9.77 -2.00 -3.49
N ASP A 206 -10.82 -1.30 -3.09
CA ASP A 206 -10.68 -0.02 -2.40
C ASP A 206 -10.16 -0.19 -0.96
N THR A 207 -10.52 -1.30 -0.32
CA THR A 207 -9.94 -1.69 0.95
C THR A 207 -8.44 -1.96 0.83
N ALA A 208 -8.00 -2.61 -0.26
CA ALA A 208 -6.57 -2.83 -0.51
C ALA A 208 -5.81 -1.52 -0.68
N VAL A 209 -6.35 -0.58 -1.47
CA VAL A 209 -5.74 0.76 -1.63
C VAL A 209 -5.63 1.48 -0.28
N LYS A 210 -6.66 1.34 0.55
CA LYS A 210 -6.78 2.04 1.82
C LYS A 210 -5.87 1.48 2.92
N TYR A 211 -5.81 0.17 3.04
CA TYR A 211 -5.20 -0.49 4.21
C TYR A 211 -3.93 -1.28 3.88
N SER A 212 -3.78 -1.82 2.67
CA SER A 212 -2.70 -2.72 2.37
C SER A 212 -1.33 -2.04 2.35
N ASN A 213 -0.34 -2.73 2.93
CA ASN A 213 1.07 -2.35 2.88
C ASN A 213 1.81 -2.99 1.71
N SER A 214 1.14 -3.90 0.99
CA SER A 214 1.72 -4.54 -0.19
C SER A 214 1.90 -3.54 -1.34
N THR A 215 2.87 -3.82 -2.20
CA THR A 215 3.07 -3.05 -3.45
C THR A 215 1.91 -3.20 -4.43
N SER A 216 1.13 -4.27 -4.31
CA SER A 216 -0.11 -4.47 -5.06
C SER A 216 -1.24 -3.54 -4.61
N ALA A 217 -1.13 -2.89 -3.45
CA ALA A 217 -2.17 -2.06 -2.84
C ALA A 217 -2.77 -1.03 -3.80
N LEU A 218 -1.90 -0.30 -4.50
CA LEU A 218 -2.32 0.74 -5.44
C LEU A 218 -3.01 0.21 -6.71
N ASN A 219 -2.90 -1.09 -6.95
CA ASN A 219 -3.61 -1.79 -8.02
C ASN A 219 -4.81 -2.59 -7.47
N GLY A 220 -5.41 -2.13 -6.37
CA GLY A 220 -6.53 -2.79 -5.72
C GLY A 220 -6.17 -4.15 -5.11
N GLY A 221 -4.88 -4.35 -4.79
CA GLY A 221 -4.35 -5.62 -4.27
C GLY A 221 -4.11 -6.68 -5.33
N GLU A 222 -4.37 -6.43 -6.63
CA GLU A 222 -4.23 -7.44 -7.68
C GLU A 222 -2.78 -7.86 -7.87
N ILE A 223 -2.48 -9.15 -7.61
CA ILE A 223 -1.19 -9.79 -7.88
C ILE A 223 -1.19 -10.58 -9.20
N GLY A 224 -2.37 -10.76 -9.80
CA GLY A 224 -2.53 -11.42 -11.10
C GLY A 224 -2.71 -12.94 -10.99
N TRP A 225 -2.36 -13.65 -12.09
CA TRP A 225 -2.49 -15.10 -12.16
C TRP A 225 -1.35 -15.78 -11.42
N ILE A 226 -1.70 -16.59 -10.42
CA ILE A 226 -0.76 -17.36 -9.61
C ILE A 226 -1.06 -18.85 -9.71
N LYS A 227 0.00 -19.65 -9.62
CA LYS A 227 -0.08 -21.11 -9.50
C LYS A 227 -0.01 -21.44 -8.02
N LEU A 228 -0.98 -22.19 -7.51
CA LEU A 228 -1.03 -22.53 -6.09
C LEU A 228 0.23 -23.24 -5.59
N GLN A 229 0.86 -23.99 -6.47
CA GLN A 229 2.10 -24.72 -6.17
C GLN A 229 3.28 -23.79 -5.86
N SER A 230 3.21 -22.53 -6.26
CA SER A 230 4.24 -21.54 -5.97
C SER A 230 4.05 -20.79 -4.65
N MET A 231 2.96 -21.09 -3.93
CA MET A 231 2.62 -20.47 -2.66
C MET A 231 2.94 -21.39 -1.48
N SER A 232 3.00 -20.82 -0.28
CA SER A 232 3.07 -21.62 0.94
C SER A 232 1.83 -22.51 1.07
N ASN A 233 1.96 -23.63 1.77
CA ASN A 233 0.85 -24.57 1.96
C ASN A 233 -0.39 -23.90 2.58
N ASN A 234 -0.20 -22.98 3.53
CA ASN A 234 -1.30 -22.27 4.18
C ASN A 234 -2.09 -21.43 3.17
N ILE A 235 -1.37 -20.61 2.38
CA ILE A 235 -1.99 -19.77 1.35
C ILE A 235 -2.64 -20.61 0.26
N SER A 236 -1.97 -21.66 -0.19
CA SER A 236 -2.47 -22.56 -1.22
C SER A 236 -3.75 -23.28 -0.82
N ASN A 237 -3.82 -23.77 0.43
CA ASN A 237 -5.01 -24.44 0.96
C ASN A 237 -6.19 -23.48 1.10
N GLU A 238 -5.92 -22.27 1.57
CA GLU A 238 -6.94 -21.23 1.72
C GLU A 238 -7.55 -20.87 0.35
N ILE A 239 -6.71 -20.54 -0.63
CA ILE A 239 -7.17 -20.18 -2.00
C ILE A 239 -7.98 -21.31 -2.63
N LYS A 240 -7.60 -22.58 -2.42
CA LYS A 240 -8.34 -23.75 -2.96
C LYS A 240 -9.76 -23.86 -2.40
N SER A 241 -9.97 -23.44 -1.17
CA SER A 241 -11.28 -23.51 -0.51
C SER A 241 -12.26 -22.43 -1.00
N LEU A 242 -11.74 -21.35 -1.60
CA LEU A 242 -12.52 -20.19 -2.03
C LEU A 242 -13.16 -20.39 -3.40
N LYS A 243 -14.34 -19.83 -3.59
CA LYS A 243 -15.00 -19.67 -4.90
C LYS A 243 -14.56 -18.35 -5.51
N ILE A 244 -14.79 -18.19 -6.82
CA ILE A 244 -14.59 -16.91 -7.50
C ILE A 244 -15.47 -15.85 -6.86
N GLY A 245 -14.85 -14.74 -6.45
CA GLY A 245 -15.50 -13.64 -5.73
C GLY A 245 -15.32 -13.70 -4.21
N ASP A 246 -15.04 -14.86 -3.64
CA ASP A 246 -14.88 -15.02 -2.19
C ASP A 246 -13.59 -14.38 -1.69
N VAL A 247 -13.64 -13.97 -0.42
CA VAL A 247 -12.51 -13.45 0.34
C VAL A 247 -12.16 -14.45 1.43
N SER A 248 -10.87 -14.70 1.64
CA SER A 248 -10.37 -15.61 2.67
C SER A 248 -10.66 -15.11 4.08
N GLU A 249 -10.63 -16.01 5.05
CA GLU A 249 -10.33 -15.63 6.41
C GLU A 249 -8.92 -15.01 6.51
N PRO A 250 -8.63 -14.22 7.56
CA PRO A 250 -7.32 -13.61 7.71
C PRO A 250 -6.24 -14.66 7.94
N ILE A 251 -5.24 -14.65 7.07
CA ILE A 251 -4.05 -15.50 7.21
C ILE A 251 -3.05 -14.74 8.07
N ILE A 252 -2.73 -15.29 9.23
CA ILE A 252 -1.85 -14.66 10.21
C ILE A 252 -0.41 -15.15 9.96
N ASN A 253 0.48 -14.22 9.68
CA ASN A 253 1.93 -14.43 9.68
C ASN A 253 2.54 -13.67 10.87
N ALA A 254 3.82 -13.90 11.14
CA ALA A 254 4.48 -13.37 12.35
C ALA A 254 4.22 -11.88 12.64
N ASN A 255 4.13 -11.02 11.61
CA ASN A 255 3.95 -9.57 11.78
C ASN A 255 2.89 -8.95 10.86
N ASN A 256 2.22 -9.77 10.04
CA ASN A 256 1.23 -9.29 9.09
C ASN A 256 0.01 -10.21 9.00
N LEU A 257 -1.10 -9.60 8.63
CA LEU A 257 -2.36 -10.25 8.28
C LEU A 257 -2.51 -10.15 6.77
N ILE A 258 -2.92 -11.26 6.15
CA ILE A 258 -3.19 -11.30 4.72
C ILE A 258 -4.64 -11.73 4.51
N PHE A 259 -5.40 -10.96 3.75
CA PHE A 259 -6.68 -11.36 3.18
C PHE A 259 -6.48 -11.58 1.70
N LEU A 260 -7.04 -12.65 1.17
CA LEU A 260 -6.96 -13.00 -0.24
C LEU A 260 -8.35 -12.98 -0.85
N LYS A 261 -8.45 -12.54 -2.09
CA LYS A 261 -9.66 -12.64 -2.90
C LYS A 261 -9.37 -13.39 -4.17
N VAL A 262 -10.16 -14.43 -4.44
CA VAL A 262 -10.13 -15.11 -5.73
C VAL A 262 -10.95 -14.32 -6.74
N MET A 263 -10.29 -13.76 -7.74
CA MET A 263 -10.94 -12.96 -8.77
C MET A 263 -11.40 -13.82 -9.95
N ASP A 264 -10.61 -14.84 -10.29
CA ASP A 264 -10.89 -15.75 -11.40
C ASP A 264 -10.08 -17.05 -11.23
N LYS A 265 -10.44 -18.08 -11.98
CA LYS A 265 -9.80 -19.40 -11.95
C LYS A 265 -9.73 -19.99 -13.36
N ARG A 266 -8.58 -20.54 -13.74
CA ARG A 266 -8.42 -21.23 -15.00
C ARG A 266 -7.60 -22.51 -14.87
N PHE A 267 -7.77 -23.43 -15.82
CA PHE A 267 -6.96 -24.61 -15.94
C PHE A 267 -6.01 -24.48 -17.14
N VAL A 268 -4.73 -24.60 -16.86
CA VAL A 268 -3.71 -24.62 -17.92
C VAL A 268 -3.34 -26.06 -18.24
N LYS A 269 -3.54 -26.48 -19.49
CA LYS A 269 -3.07 -27.80 -19.95
C LYS A 269 -1.56 -27.73 -20.16
N ILE A 270 -0.83 -28.63 -19.52
CA ILE A 270 0.61 -28.79 -19.76
C ILE A 270 0.79 -29.62 -21.02
N ASN A 271 1.02 -28.98 -22.14
CA ASN A 271 1.38 -29.65 -23.37
C ASN A 271 2.82 -29.24 -23.74
N ASN A 272 3.79 -30.13 -23.59
CA ASN A 272 5.17 -30.09 -24.10
C ASN A 272 6.31 -29.75 -23.14
N GLU A 273 7.54 -30.17 -23.48
CA GLU A 273 8.80 -29.89 -22.79
C GLU A 273 9.08 -28.40 -22.60
N LEU A 274 8.70 -27.54 -23.56
CA LEU A 274 8.78 -26.08 -23.43
C LEU A 274 7.92 -25.56 -22.27
N SER A 275 6.76 -26.16 -22.03
CA SER A 275 5.88 -25.82 -20.94
C SER A 275 6.48 -26.22 -19.61
N SER A 276 7.19 -27.36 -19.52
CA SER A 276 7.82 -27.82 -18.27
C SER A 276 8.95 -26.88 -17.82
N LYS A 277 9.77 -26.38 -18.75
CA LYS A 277 10.83 -25.43 -18.47
C LYS A 277 10.26 -24.11 -17.97
N LYS A 278 9.25 -23.59 -18.65
CA LYS A 278 8.58 -22.34 -18.23
C LYS A 278 7.92 -22.47 -16.86
N ILE A 279 7.24 -23.60 -16.60
CA ILE A 279 6.64 -23.87 -15.29
C ILE A 279 7.70 -23.89 -14.20
N LYS A 280 8.85 -24.55 -14.43
CA LYS A 280 9.96 -24.58 -13.50
C LYS A 280 10.48 -23.17 -13.19
N GLU A 281 10.70 -22.37 -14.23
CA GLU A 281 11.16 -20.97 -14.08
C GLU A 281 10.15 -20.13 -13.30
N ASP A 282 8.87 -20.25 -13.62
CA ASP A 282 7.80 -19.53 -12.92
C ASP A 282 7.71 -19.92 -11.45
N LEU A 283 7.81 -21.21 -11.12
CA LEU A 283 7.82 -21.70 -9.73
C LEU A 283 9.02 -21.18 -8.94
N ILE A 284 10.22 -21.21 -9.56
CA ILE A 284 11.44 -20.67 -8.95
C ILE A 284 11.29 -19.17 -8.67
N ASN A 285 10.78 -18.41 -9.65
CA ASN A 285 10.62 -16.97 -9.52
C ASN A 285 9.58 -16.60 -8.46
N ALA A 286 8.47 -17.30 -8.43
CA ALA A 286 7.45 -17.11 -7.40
C ALA A 286 8.00 -17.40 -5.99
N LYS A 287 8.75 -18.49 -5.83
CA LYS A 287 9.38 -18.83 -4.55
C LYS A 287 10.43 -17.82 -4.12
N LYS A 288 11.24 -17.31 -5.05
CA LYS A 288 12.18 -16.22 -4.78
C LYS A 288 11.46 -14.95 -4.33
N SER A 289 10.37 -14.59 -4.97
CA SER A 289 9.57 -13.41 -4.63
C SER A 289 8.96 -13.54 -3.22
N GLU A 290 8.41 -14.71 -2.88
CA GLU A 290 7.90 -15.00 -1.51
C GLU A 290 8.98 -14.79 -0.46
N LEU A 291 10.17 -15.36 -0.69
CA LEU A 291 11.29 -15.24 0.25
C LEU A 291 11.79 -13.78 0.36
N LEU A 292 11.82 -13.03 -0.75
CA LEU A 292 12.17 -11.60 -0.72
C LEU A 292 11.18 -10.78 0.12
N ASN A 293 9.89 -11.07 0.02
CA ASN A 293 8.87 -10.42 0.84
C ASN A 293 9.08 -10.73 2.33
N LEU A 294 9.34 -11.98 2.69
CA LEU A 294 9.66 -12.34 4.09
C LEU A 294 10.91 -11.60 4.60
N TYR A 295 11.94 -11.51 3.78
CA TYR A 295 13.13 -10.73 4.14
C TYR A 295 12.85 -9.23 4.27
N SER A 296 11.98 -8.68 3.42
CA SER A 296 11.57 -7.28 3.48
C SER A 296 10.89 -6.96 4.80
N VAL A 297 9.90 -7.77 5.21
CA VAL A 297 9.20 -7.62 6.49
C VAL A 297 10.17 -7.76 7.66
N SER A 298 11.01 -8.79 7.64
CA SER A 298 12.00 -9.04 8.70
C SER A 298 13.01 -7.90 8.82
N HIS A 299 13.52 -7.39 7.70
CA HIS A 299 14.47 -6.27 7.67
C HIS A 299 13.84 -4.99 8.25
N LEU A 300 12.63 -4.66 7.82
CA LEU A 300 11.92 -3.49 8.32
C LEU A 300 11.60 -3.62 9.82
N SER A 301 11.19 -4.80 10.27
CA SER A 301 10.94 -5.07 11.69
C SER A 301 12.22 -4.90 12.52
N LYS A 302 13.35 -5.43 12.05
CA LYS A 302 14.65 -5.23 12.71
C LYS A 302 15.04 -3.75 12.77
N LYS A 303 14.84 -3.01 11.67
CA LYS A 303 15.09 -1.56 11.63
C LYS A 303 14.19 -0.82 12.62
N ARG A 304 12.92 -1.17 12.70
CA ARG A 304 11.96 -0.60 13.64
C ARG A 304 12.40 -0.83 15.10
N ASN A 305 12.78 -2.06 15.46
CA ASN A 305 13.20 -2.41 16.82
C ASN A 305 14.50 -1.70 17.25
N ASN A 306 15.35 -1.33 16.29
CA ASN A 306 16.62 -0.64 16.54
C ASN A 306 16.49 0.90 16.37
N THR A 307 15.31 1.43 16.16
CA THR A 307 15.09 2.87 15.98
C THR A 307 14.17 3.39 17.08
N LEU A 308 14.59 4.43 17.78
CA LEU A 308 13.72 5.11 18.76
C LEU A 308 12.53 5.76 18.03
N ILE A 309 11.32 5.43 18.45
CA ILE A 309 10.09 6.00 17.91
C ILE A 309 9.32 6.63 19.07
N GLU A 310 9.15 7.94 19.02
CA GLU A 310 8.50 8.74 20.05
C GLU A 310 7.26 9.44 19.48
N VAL A 311 6.11 9.15 20.04
CA VAL A 311 4.85 9.87 19.75
C VAL A 311 4.82 11.12 20.60
N GLN A 312 4.53 12.29 19.97
CA GLN A 312 4.53 13.61 20.61
C GLN A 312 3.10 14.03 21.02
#